data_2c5e316318ff1a915454c43c21ebc32a
#
_entry.id   2c5e316318ff1a915454c43c21ebc32a
#
_cell.length_a   1.000
_cell.length_b   1.000
_cell.length_c   1.000
_cell.angle_alpha   90.00
_cell.angle_beta   90.00
_cell.angle_gamma   90.00
#
_symmetry.space_group_name_H-M   'P 1'
#
loop_
_entity.id
_entity.type
_entity.pdbx_description
1 polymer ?
#
loop_
_entity_poly.entity_id
_entity_poly.type
_entity_poly.pdbx_seq_one_letter_code
_entity_poly.pdbx_strand_id
1 'polypeptide(L)'
;CQQVQNKVIESATYYLNLIKETAERAILNGLWVIQNGDNVLTHCHSTSAVKTLALHKIKGLNFKVFNTETRPLYQGRKTAKDLIEEGIDTTMVVDGVAPFLMDEESGTDLMMDCVIIGCDAIKLDGGVINKVGSYAVGLSALFANVPVYIAGNLLKVDVHDTIQIEQRHSHEVWEDAPEG
;
A
#
# COMPACT_ATOMS: atom_id res chain seq x y z
N CYS A 1 -28.24 -2.08 -32.78
CA CYS A 1 -28.25 -1.96 -31.31
C CYS A 1 -27.54 -3.15 -30.65
N GLN A 2 -27.93 -4.40 -30.92
CA GLN A 2 -27.36 -5.61 -30.30
C GLN A 2 -25.84 -5.77 -30.53
N GLN A 3 -25.37 -5.45 -31.73
CA GLN A 3 -23.96 -5.57 -32.09
C GLN A 3 -23.06 -4.59 -31.32
N VAL A 4 -23.56 -3.38 -31.00
CA VAL A 4 -22.85 -2.40 -30.18
C VAL A 4 -22.82 -2.88 -28.72
N GLN A 5 -23.93 -3.39 -28.21
CA GLN A 5 -23.99 -3.95 -26.84
C GLN A 5 -22.99 -5.10 -26.67
N ASN A 6 -22.93 -6.04 -27.62
CA ASN A 6 -21.99 -7.14 -27.58
C ASN A 6 -20.52 -6.66 -27.54
N LYS A 7 -20.15 -5.70 -28.38
CA LYS A 7 -18.80 -5.11 -28.37
C LYS A 7 -18.46 -4.43 -27.06
N VAL A 8 -19.41 -3.72 -26.45
CA VAL A 8 -19.19 -3.09 -25.14
C VAL A 8 -18.95 -4.15 -24.06
N ILE A 9 -19.75 -5.22 -24.04
CA ILE A 9 -19.60 -6.33 -23.10
C ILE A 9 -18.24 -7.03 -23.29
N GLU A 10 -17.87 -7.34 -24.52
CA GLU A 10 -16.57 -7.96 -24.84
C GLU A 10 -15.40 -7.09 -24.36
N SER A 11 -15.42 -5.77 -24.65
CA SER A 11 -14.39 -4.84 -24.21
C SER A 11 -14.32 -4.75 -22.69
N ALA A 12 -15.47 -4.62 -22.02
CA ALA A 12 -15.51 -4.57 -20.56
C ALA A 12 -14.96 -5.85 -19.94
N THR A 13 -15.33 -7.01 -20.47
CA THR A 13 -14.83 -8.33 -20.02
C THR A 13 -13.32 -8.43 -20.21
N TYR A 14 -12.80 -8.01 -21.36
CA TYR A 14 -11.37 -7.98 -21.63
C TYR A 14 -10.60 -7.15 -20.59
N TYR A 15 -11.05 -5.91 -20.33
CA TYR A 15 -10.38 -5.05 -19.35
C TYR A 15 -10.48 -5.58 -17.91
N LEU A 16 -11.61 -6.16 -17.52
CA LEU A 16 -11.75 -6.78 -16.21
C LEU A 16 -10.78 -7.95 -16.02
N ASN A 17 -10.61 -8.78 -17.03
CA ASN A 17 -9.66 -9.89 -16.99
C ASN A 17 -8.22 -9.36 -16.95
N LEU A 18 -7.89 -8.36 -17.78
CA LEU A 18 -6.56 -7.73 -17.77
C LEU A 18 -6.19 -7.16 -16.39
N ILE A 19 -7.13 -6.47 -15.72
CA ILE A 19 -6.93 -5.95 -14.35
C ILE A 19 -6.64 -7.09 -13.36
N LYS A 20 -7.39 -8.19 -13.43
CA LYS A 20 -7.17 -9.35 -12.56
C LYS A 20 -5.81 -10.00 -12.79
N GLU A 21 -5.50 -10.31 -14.04
CA GLU A 21 -4.23 -10.97 -14.40
C GLU A 21 -3.01 -10.12 -14.02
N THR A 22 -3.06 -8.82 -14.27
CA THR A 22 -1.95 -7.92 -13.92
C THR A 22 -1.80 -7.76 -12.42
N ALA A 23 -2.89 -7.76 -11.65
CA ALA A 23 -2.84 -7.74 -10.20
C ALA A 23 -2.24 -9.05 -9.63
N GLU A 24 -2.62 -10.21 -10.17
CA GLU A 24 -2.06 -11.50 -9.78
C GLU A 24 -0.57 -11.59 -10.08
N ARG A 25 -0.13 -11.14 -11.27
CA ARG A 25 1.30 -11.05 -11.62
C ARG A 25 2.09 -10.16 -10.68
N ALA A 26 1.54 -8.99 -10.31
CA ALA A 26 2.19 -8.10 -9.37
C ALA A 26 2.41 -8.78 -8.00
N ILE A 27 1.40 -9.50 -7.49
CA ILE A 27 1.50 -10.26 -6.24
C ILE A 27 2.56 -11.36 -6.34
N LEU A 28 2.55 -12.15 -7.43
CA LEU A 28 3.52 -13.23 -7.65
C LEU A 28 4.96 -12.70 -7.78
N ASN A 29 5.14 -11.56 -8.45
CA ASN A 29 6.45 -10.91 -8.57
C ASN A 29 6.98 -10.40 -7.21
N GLY A 30 6.12 -10.19 -6.23
CA GLY A 30 6.51 -9.78 -4.89
C GLY A 30 6.98 -10.92 -3.97
N LEU A 31 7.00 -12.17 -4.42
CA LEU A 31 7.29 -13.34 -3.57
C LEU A 31 8.71 -13.44 -3.00
N TRP A 32 9.60 -12.56 -3.37
CA TRP A 32 10.99 -12.53 -2.88
C TRP A 32 11.25 -11.39 -1.89
N VAL A 33 10.27 -10.52 -1.66
CA VAL A 33 10.48 -9.28 -0.89
C VAL A 33 10.44 -9.47 0.63
N ILE A 34 9.90 -10.59 1.13
CA ILE A 34 9.79 -10.89 2.56
C ILE A 34 10.57 -12.16 2.87
N GLN A 35 11.29 -12.15 3.98
CA GLN A 35 11.96 -13.30 4.54
C GLN A 35 11.31 -13.75 5.85
N ASN A 36 11.70 -14.93 6.31
CA ASN A 36 11.20 -15.45 7.58
C ASN A 36 11.81 -14.66 8.75
N GLY A 37 10.97 -14.12 9.60
CA GLY A 37 11.38 -13.30 10.74
C GLY A 37 11.25 -11.80 10.51
N ASP A 38 11.00 -11.34 9.27
CA ASP A 38 10.95 -9.92 8.94
C ASP A 38 9.85 -9.15 9.70
N ASN A 39 10.15 -7.90 10.02
CA ASN A 39 9.21 -6.87 10.42
C ASN A 39 8.90 -6.00 9.19
N VAL A 40 7.67 -6.02 8.74
CA VAL A 40 7.23 -5.33 7.53
C VAL A 40 6.37 -4.11 7.90
N LEU A 41 6.76 -2.92 7.44
CA LEU A 41 5.89 -1.75 7.58
C LEU A 41 4.94 -1.63 6.38
N THR A 42 3.68 -1.33 6.65
CA THR A 42 2.72 -0.95 5.59
C THR A 42 1.96 0.32 5.98
N HIS A 43 1.48 1.04 4.96
CA HIS A 43 0.75 2.30 5.13
C HIS A 43 -0.43 2.35 4.17
N CYS A 44 -1.57 2.85 4.67
CA CYS A 44 -2.83 2.90 3.94
C CYS A 44 -3.44 1.51 3.70
N HIS A 45 -4.45 1.43 2.82
CA HIS A 45 -5.04 0.18 2.38
C HIS A 45 -4.74 -0.05 0.89
N SER A 46 -4.10 -1.17 0.60
CA SER A 46 -3.88 -1.65 -0.75
C SER A 46 -4.18 -3.14 -0.85
N THR A 47 -5.16 -3.49 -1.66
CA THR A 47 -5.49 -4.90 -1.92
C THR A 47 -4.29 -5.69 -2.45
N SER A 48 -3.44 -5.08 -3.28
CA SER A 48 -2.24 -5.73 -3.79
C SER A 48 -1.21 -5.97 -2.69
N ALA A 49 -0.98 -4.99 -1.80
CA ALA A 49 -0.08 -5.16 -0.66
C ALA A 49 -0.58 -6.25 0.30
N VAL A 50 -1.86 -6.20 0.70
CA VAL A 50 -2.47 -7.22 1.57
C VAL A 50 -2.36 -8.62 0.97
N LYS A 51 -2.69 -8.79 -0.31
CA LYS A 51 -2.60 -10.10 -0.99
C LYS A 51 -1.16 -10.58 -1.14
N THR A 52 -0.19 -9.69 -1.34
CA THR A 52 1.24 -10.05 -1.35
C THR A 52 1.64 -10.61 0.02
N LEU A 53 1.28 -9.93 1.10
CA LEU A 53 1.53 -10.37 2.48
C LEU A 53 0.84 -11.72 2.77
N ALA A 54 -0.45 -11.85 2.41
CA ALA A 54 -1.21 -13.09 2.58
C ALA A 54 -0.57 -14.27 1.83
N LEU A 55 -0.07 -14.05 0.62
CA LEU A 55 0.59 -15.10 -0.15
C LEU A 55 1.90 -15.59 0.52
N HIS A 56 2.68 -14.70 1.14
CA HIS A 56 3.86 -15.09 1.93
C HIS A 56 3.45 -15.93 3.14
N LYS A 57 2.37 -15.56 3.82
CA LYS A 57 1.82 -16.34 4.94
C LYS A 57 1.37 -17.73 4.51
N ILE A 58 0.64 -17.84 3.40
CA ILE A 58 0.21 -19.12 2.81
C ILE A 58 1.42 -20.01 2.46
N LYS A 59 2.53 -19.41 2.05
CA LYS A 59 3.79 -20.14 1.78
C LYS A 59 4.55 -20.56 3.04
N GLY A 60 4.02 -20.27 4.21
CA GLY A 60 4.57 -20.73 5.49
C GLY A 60 5.59 -19.80 6.11
N LEU A 61 5.77 -18.57 5.61
CA LEU A 61 6.68 -17.62 6.25
C LEU A 61 6.04 -17.07 7.53
N ASN A 62 6.87 -16.89 8.54
CA ASN A 62 6.53 -16.17 9.77
C ASN A 62 7.20 -14.79 9.70
N PHE A 63 6.39 -13.75 9.77
CA PHE A 63 6.80 -12.35 9.78
C PHE A 63 5.76 -11.54 10.53
N LYS A 64 6.10 -10.30 10.90
CA LYS A 64 5.19 -9.37 11.56
C LYS A 64 4.91 -8.19 10.66
N VAL A 65 3.69 -7.65 10.75
CA VAL A 65 3.33 -6.44 10.02
C VAL A 65 3.02 -5.31 10.99
N PHE A 66 3.69 -4.20 10.81
CA PHE A 66 3.40 -2.93 11.45
C PHE A 66 2.61 -2.08 10.46
N ASN A 67 1.38 -1.77 10.82
CA ASN A 67 0.45 -1.08 9.93
C ASN A 67 0.07 0.27 10.53
N THR A 68 0.31 1.36 9.80
CA THR A 68 -0.09 2.68 10.28
C THR A 68 -1.59 2.88 10.20
N GLU A 69 -2.16 3.70 11.08
CA GLU A 69 -3.62 3.94 11.12
C GLU A 69 -4.14 4.71 9.89
N THR A 70 -3.29 5.50 9.25
CA THR A 70 -3.57 6.30 8.04
C THR A 70 -4.64 7.37 8.24
N ARG A 71 -4.27 8.43 8.96
CA ARG A 71 -5.10 9.64 9.10
C ARG A 71 -5.31 10.31 7.72
N PRO A 72 -6.41 11.04 7.47
CA PRO A 72 -7.54 11.27 8.39
C PRO A 72 -8.61 10.16 8.35
N LEU A 73 -8.69 9.34 7.28
CA LEU A 73 -9.81 8.42 7.04
C LEU A 73 -9.58 7.01 7.59
N TYR A 74 -8.45 6.76 8.23
CA TYR A 74 -8.13 5.51 8.91
C TYR A 74 -8.18 4.23 8.04
N GLN A 75 -7.78 4.33 6.78
CA GLN A 75 -7.74 3.16 5.86
C GLN A 75 -6.85 2.03 6.39
N GLY A 76 -5.85 2.35 7.22
CA GLY A 76 -5.04 1.36 7.91
C GLY A 76 -5.85 0.39 8.79
N ARG A 77 -6.99 0.83 9.34
CA ARG A 77 -7.87 -0.06 10.12
C ARG A 77 -8.43 -1.20 9.28
N LYS A 78 -8.75 -0.94 8.00
CA LYS A 78 -9.16 -1.99 7.07
C LYS A 78 -8.01 -2.94 6.77
N THR A 79 -6.80 -2.41 6.54
CA THR A 79 -5.61 -3.23 6.30
C THR A 79 -5.32 -4.14 7.49
N ALA A 80 -5.32 -3.61 8.73
CA ALA A 80 -5.11 -4.42 9.93
C ALA A 80 -6.13 -5.56 10.03
N LYS A 81 -7.41 -5.27 9.77
CA LYS A 81 -8.47 -6.28 9.80
C LYS A 81 -8.22 -7.38 8.76
N ASP A 82 -7.98 -7.00 7.50
CA ASP A 82 -7.73 -7.94 6.41
C ASP A 82 -6.50 -8.82 6.70
N LEU A 83 -5.42 -8.27 7.26
CA LEU A 83 -4.21 -9.01 7.61
C LEU A 83 -4.43 -10.00 8.77
N ILE A 84 -5.19 -9.60 9.79
CA ILE A 84 -5.55 -10.46 10.92
C ILE A 84 -6.42 -11.63 10.45
N GLU A 85 -7.37 -11.37 9.54
CA GLU A 85 -8.21 -12.42 8.92
C GLU A 85 -7.36 -13.45 8.14
N GLU A 86 -6.23 -13.03 7.57
CA GLU A 86 -5.25 -13.90 6.90
C GLU A 86 -4.26 -14.58 7.89
N GLY A 87 -4.45 -14.40 9.20
CA GLY A 87 -3.61 -15.00 10.25
C GLY A 87 -2.20 -14.41 10.36
N ILE A 88 -2.01 -13.16 9.94
CA ILE A 88 -0.74 -12.45 10.02
C ILE A 88 -0.65 -11.69 11.33
N ASP A 89 0.48 -11.82 12.04
CA ASP A 89 0.79 -11.05 13.26
C ASP A 89 0.89 -9.56 12.89
N THR A 90 -0.08 -8.78 13.35
CA THR A 90 -0.26 -7.40 12.91
C THR A 90 -0.38 -6.46 14.09
N THR A 91 0.49 -5.45 14.11
CA THR A 91 0.47 -4.34 15.08
C THR A 91 0.05 -3.06 14.39
N MET A 92 -1.06 -2.46 14.81
CA MET A 92 -1.45 -1.14 14.30
C MET A 92 -0.78 -0.03 15.12
N VAL A 93 -0.21 0.96 14.42
CA VAL A 93 0.51 2.09 15.00
C VAL A 93 -0.01 3.42 14.47
N VAL A 94 0.26 4.51 15.19
CA VAL A 94 -0.02 5.87 14.69
C VAL A 94 0.95 6.23 13.56
N ASP A 95 0.51 7.08 12.63
CA ASP A 95 1.31 7.42 11.43
C ASP A 95 2.68 7.99 11.76
N GLY A 96 2.77 8.81 12.79
CA GLY A 96 4.01 9.50 13.19
C GLY A 96 5.08 8.57 13.78
N VAL A 97 4.79 7.30 14.08
CA VAL A 97 5.76 6.37 14.65
C VAL A 97 6.58 5.65 13.58
N ALA A 98 6.14 5.68 12.33
CA ALA A 98 6.82 4.97 11.26
C ALA A 98 8.34 5.31 11.12
N PRO A 99 8.76 6.60 11.21
CA PRO A 99 10.20 6.93 11.22
C PRO A 99 10.96 6.29 12.38
N PHE A 100 10.38 6.28 13.58
CA PHE A 100 10.99 5.71 14.77
C PHE A 100 11.23 4.20 14.64
N LEU A 101 10.31 3.46 14.02
CA LEU A 101 10.44 2.03 13.76
C LEU A 101 11.53 1.68 12.72
N MET A 102 12.03 2.65 11.99
CA MET A 102 13.10 2.49 11.00
C MET A 102 14.44 3.07 11.46
N ASP A 103 14.48 3.71 12.63
CA ASP A 103 15.67 4.34 13.17
C ASP A 103 16.48 3.36 14.04
N GLU A 104 17.70 3.00 13.59
CA GLU A 104 18.61 2.12 14.32
C GLU A 104 18.98 2.67 15.71
N GLU A 105 18.97 3.98 15.89
CA GLU A 105 19.29 4.63 17.16
C GLU A 105 18.09 4.67 18.11
N SER A 106 16.90 4.24 17.66
CA SER A 106 15.68 4.21 18.49
C SER A 106 15.78 3.31 19.72
N GLY A 107 16.73 2.37 19.72
CA GLY A 107 16.94 1.42 20.82
C GLY A 107 15.82 0.38 20.95
N THR A 108 14.99 0.23 19.93
CA THR A 108 13.94 -0.81 19.87
C THR A 108 14.44 -2.04 19.10
N ASP A 109 14.01 -3.23 19.54
CA ASP A 109 14.22 -4.48 18.81
C ASP A 109 13.22 -4.65 17.64
N LEU A 110 12.41 -3.60 17.33
CA LEU A 110 11.32 -3.65 16.36
C LEU A 110 11.71 -3.00 15.01
N MET A 111 12.98 -3.07 14.63
CA MET A 111 13.44 -2.52 13.34
C MET A 111 12.67 -3.10 12.16
N MET A 112 12.29 -2.24 11.22
CA MET A 112 11.64 -2.66 9.98
C MET A 112 12.67 -3.17 8.98
N ASP A 113 12.44 -4.36 8.43
CA ASP A 113 13.27 -4.96 7.40
C ASP A 113 12.87 -4.48 6.00
N CYS A 114 11.60 -4.17 5.80
CA CYS A 114 11.12 -3.57 4.56
C CYS A 114 9.80 -2.81 4.75
N VAL A 115 9.49 -2.00 3.75
CA VAL A 115 8.20 -1.32 3.60
C VAL A 115 7.48 -1.86 2.37
N ILE A 116 6.21 -2.25 2.51
CA ILE A 116 5.37 -2.66 1.38
C ILE A 116 4.11 -1.79 1.37
N ILE A 117 3.96 -0.94 0.36
CA ILE A 117 2.80 -0.06 0.19
C ILE A 117 2.20 -0.18 -1.21
N GLY A 118 0.95 0.25 -1.35
CA GLY A 118 0.30 0.37 -2.65
C GLY A 118 0.72 1.62 -3.41
N CYS A 119 0.07 1.84 -4.55
CA CYS A 119 0.14 3.11 -5.28
C CYS A 119 -1.22 3.44 -5.89
N ASP A 120 -1.51 4.73 -6.03
CA ASP A 120 -2.67 5.23 -6.78
C ASP A 120 -2.29 5.48 -8.24
N ALA A 121 -1.11 6.03 -8.49
CA ALA A 121 -0.56 6.23 -9.83
C ALA A 121 0.96 6.09 -9.86
N ILE A 122 1.50 5.82 -11.05
CA ILE A 122 2.93 5.74 -11.34
C ILE A 122 3.23 6.76 -12.44
N LYS A 123 4.17 7.65 -12.21
CA LYS A 123 4.62 8.64 -13.19
C LYS A 123 5.63 8.04 -14.17
N LEU A 124 5.81 8.68 -15.32
CA LEU A 124 6.78 8.24 -16.33
C LEU A 124 8.24 8.33 -15.86
N ASP A 125 8.53 9.19 -14.90
CA ASP A 125 9.87 9.31 -14.29
C ASP A 125 10.13 8.22 -13.20
N GLY A 126 9.17 7.31 -12.98
CA GLY A 126 9.22 6.28 -11.94
C GLY A 126 8.71 6.75 -10.58
N GLY A 127 8.32 8.01 -10.43
CA GLY A 127 7.69 8.52 -9.21
C GLY A 127 6.35 7.83 -8.95
N VAL A 128 6.02 7.64 -7.67
CA VAL A 128 4.80 6.97 -7.23
C VAL A 128 3.95 7.92 -6.41
N ILE A 129 2.67 8.00 -6.75
CA ILE A 129 1.66 8.73 -5.99
C ILE A 129 0.86 7.74 -5.15
N ASN A 130 0.69 8.07 -3.87
CA ASN A 130 -0.09 7.27 -2.94
C ASN A 130 -0.66 8.19 -1.83
N LYS A 131 -1.35 7.61 -0.87
CA LYS A 131 -1.96 8.27 0.28
C LYS A 131 -0.98 9.20 1.02
N VAL A 132 -1.52 10.30 1.57
CA VAL A 132 -0.78 11.18 2.51
C VAL A 132 -0.10 10.34 3.59
N GLY A 133 1.15 10.70 3.93
CA GLY A 133 2.03 9.92 4.81
C GLY A 133 3.03 9.03 4.06
N SER A 134 2.71 8.55 2.85
CA SER A 134 3.62 7.68 2.09
C SER A 134 4.96 8.33 1.76
N TYR A 135 4.99 9.65 1.51
CA TYR A 135 6.24 10.38 1.29
C TYR A 135 7.13 10.39 2.54
N ALA A 136 6.54 10.63 3.71
CA ALA A 136 7.29 10.60 4.98
C ALA A 136 7.85 9.19 5.28
N VAL A 137 7.03 8.14 5.06
CA VAL A 137 7.48 6.75 5.19
C VAL A 137 8.62 6.45 4.22
N GLY A 138 8.50 6.81 2.94
CA GLY A 138 9.54 6.58 1.94
C GLY A 138 10.83 7.34 2.22
N LEU A 139 10.74 8.57 2.71
CA LEU A 139 11.90 9.37 3.08
C LEU A 139 12.63 8.79 4.29
N SER A 140 11.89 8.35 5.31
CA SER A 140 12.46 7.69 6.49
C SER A 140 13.13 6.38 6.12
N ALA A 141 12.50 5.58 5.27
CA ALA A 141 13.06 4.33 4.76
C ALA A 141 14.38 4.56 3.98
N LEU A 142 14.42 5.63 3.17
CA LEU A 142 15.63 6.02 2.44
C LEU A 142 16.79 6.36 3.41
N PHE A 143 16.54 7.14 4.45
CA PHE A 143 17.56 7.49 5.46
C PHE A 143 18.03 6.27 6.26
N ALA A 144 17.13 5.35 6.55
CA ALA A 144 17.41 4.12 7.30
C ALA A 144 17.94 2.97 6.44
N ASN A 145 18.11 3.15 5.11
CA ASN A 145 18.42 2.09 4.16
C ASN A 145 17.45 0.90 4.19
N VAL A 146 16.19 1.14 4.55
CA VAL A 146 15.11 0.16 4.53
C VAL A 146 14.50 0.11 3.11
N PRO A 147 14.44 -1.05 2.45
CA PRO A 147 13.87 -1.15 1.12
C PRO A 147 12.37 -0.87 1.11
N VAL A 148 11.90 -0.13 0.09
CA VAL A 148 10.50 0.16 -0.13
C VAL A 148 10.00 -0.53 -1.39
N TYR A 149 9.01 -1.39 -1.24
CA TYR A 149 8.38 -2.11 -2.34
C TYR A 149 6.99 -1.56 -2.62
N ILE A 150 6.71 -1.27 -3.89
CA ILE A 150 5.42 -0.76 -4.34
C ILE A 150 4.59 -1.91 -4.92
N ALA A 151 3.54 -2.29 -4.22
CA ALA A 151 2.59 -3.31 -4.66
C ALA A 151 1.56 -2.70 -5.62
N GLY A 152 1.89 -2.68 -6.89
CA GLY A 152 1.06 -2.12 -7.95
C GLY A 152 1.26 -2.81 -9.29
N ASN A 153 0.50 -2.39 -10.29
CA ASN A 153 0.64 -2.88 -11.66
C ASN A 153 0.78 -1.71 -12.64
N LEU A 154 1.28 -2.00 -13.84
CA LEU A 154 1.55 -0.99 -14.86
C LEU A 154 0.31 -0.31 -15.46
N LEU A 155 -0.90 -0.82 -15.19
CA LEU A 155 -2.15 -0.13 -15.58
C LEU A 155 -2.35 1.18 -14.80
N LYS A 156 -1.55 1.42 -13.75
CA LYS A 156 -1.55 2.66 -12.97
C LYS A 156 -0.56 3.71 -13.49
N VAL A 157 0.13 3.43 -14.60
CA VAL A 157 1.04 4.42 -15.21
C VAL A 157 0.21 5.55 -15.83
N ASP A 158 0.46 6.77 -15.38
CA ASP A 158 -0.08 7.97 -15.98
C ASP A 158 0.82 8.42 -17.15
N VAL A 159 0.39 8.09 -18.36
CA VAL A 159 1.11 8.42 -19.58
C VAL A 159 0.95 9.89 -20.01
N HIS A 160 0.06 10.64 -19.36
CA HIS A 160 -0.28 12.03 -19.72
C HIS A 160 0.20 13.06 -18.69
N ASP A 161 0.83 12.61 -17.60
CA ASP A 161 1.24 13.45 -16.46
C ASP A 161 0.12 14.36 -15.94
N THR A 162 -1.08 13.77 -15.83
CA THR A 162 -2.33 14.46 -15.47
C THR A 162 -2.68 14.34 -13.98
N ILE A 163 -1.78 13.75 -13.19
CA ILE A 163 -2.02 13.51 -11.77
C ILE A 163 -2.24 14.83 -11.03
N GLN A 164 -3.39 14.91 -10.38
CA GLN A 164 -3.72 16.02 -9.48
C GLN A 164 -3.76 15.50 -8.04
N ILE A 165 -3.11 16.24 -7.15
CA ILE A 165 -3.19 15.93 -5.72
C ILE A 165 -4.58 16.31 -5.21
N GLU A 166 -5.26 15.32 -4.63
CA GLU A 166 -6.61 15.45 -4.11
C GLU A 166 -6.65 16.50 -2.98
N GLN A 167 -7.58 17.42 -3.08
CA GLN A 167 -7.90 18.36 -1.99
C GLN A 167 -9.04 17.76 -1.16
N ARG A 168 -8.86 17.72 0.16
CA ARG A 168 -9.82 17.13 1.09
C ARG A 168 -10.40 18.19 2.01
N HIS A 169 -11.61 17.95 2.50
CA HIS A 169 -12.30 18.86 3.39
C HIS A 169 -11.64 18.87 4.78
N SER A 170 -11.53 20.07 5.40
CA SER A 170 -10.91 20.23 6.72
C SER A 170 -11.56 19.38 7.82
N HIS A 171 -12.86 19.14 7.75
CA HIS A 171 -13.60 18.27 8.68
C HIS A 171 -13.11 16.82 8.72
N GLU A 172 -12.40 16.35 7.71
CA GLU A 172 -11.79 15.02 7.76
C GLU A 172 -10.62 14.97 8.75
N VAL A 173 -9.93 16.08 8.93
CA VAL A 173 -8.81 16.20 9.87
C VAL A 173 -9.30 16.52 11.28
N TRP A 174 -10.26 17.44 11.36
CA TRP A 174 -10.86 17.85 12.61
C TRP A 174 -12.36 18.12 12.42
N GLU A 175 -13.20 17.19 12.92
CA GLU A 175 -14.64 17.16 12.69
C GLU A 175 -15.34 18.44 13.16
N ASP A 176 -14.95 18.95 14.33
CA ASP A 176 -15.49 20.16 14.95
C ASP A 176 -14.59 21.40 14.70
N ALA A 177 -13.87 21.46 13.59
CA ALA A 177 -13.02 22.61 13.29
C ALA A 177 -13.84 23.90 13.26
N PRO A 178 -13.43 24.97 13.97
CA PRO A 178 -14.09 26.26 13.89
C PRO A 178 -14.05 26.77 12.44
N GLU A 179 -15.14 27.44 12.03
CA GLU A 179 -15.17 28.14 10.74
C GLU A 179 -14.14 29.27 10.78
N GLY A 180 -13.17 29.25 9.85
CA GLY A 180 -12.10 30.22 9.70
C GLY A 180 -12.02 30.77 8.29
#